data_b4c3ce79fd9029e1cae6701040cb6653
#
_entry.id   b4c3ce79fd9029e1cae6701040cb6653
#
_cell.length_a   1.000
_cell.length_b   1.000
_cell.length_c   1.000
_cell.angle_alpha   90.00
_cell.angle_beta   90.00
_cell.angle_gamma   90.00
#
_symmetry.space_group_name_H-M   'P 1'
#
loop_
_entity.id
_entity.type
_entity.pdbx_description
1 polymer ?
#
loop_
_entity_poly.entity_id
_entity_poly.type
_entity_poly.pdbx_seq_one_letter_code
_entity_poly.pdbx_strand_id
1 'polypeptide(L)'
;MSQAVHQALLQQTSALPYLQQLLQANGIQQLSLQGEENFFPYLARSVAGQQLSNTAARTIWQRVESLLTNAQQLLDLFVESNREVLRGCGLSNAKIKTICGVREALEQRVIVPEELAIMPESEIVKTLTQLWGIGPWTAEMTAIFFFGLPDVWSKGDVALARGLALIAEKEGVSEQEILSTVTPYRSYFALHVWQSLDTDLFTSMAN
;
A
#
# COMPACT_ATOMS: atom_id res chain seq x y z
N MET A 1 -8.64 -10.10 14.90
CA MET A 1 -7.20 -10.13 14.47
C MET A 1 -6.47 -8.86 14.92
N SER A 2 -6.89 -7.67 14.54
CA SER A 2 -6.17 -6.41 14.82
C SER A 2 -5.91 -6.10 16.30
N GLN A 3 -6.85 -6.41 17.21
CA GLN A 3 -6.62 -6.21 18.64
C GLN A 3 -5.52 -7.15 19.19
N ALA A 4 -5.51 -8.41 18.76
CA ALA A 4 -4.48 -9.37 19.19
C ALA A 4 -3.08 -8.97 18.66
N VAL A 5 -3.01 -8.45 17.42
CA VAL A 5 -1.76 -7.92 16.85
C VAL A 5 -1.28 -6.70 17.61
N HIS A 6 -2.18 -5.77 17.95
CA HIS A 6 -1.82 -4.59 18.75
C HIS A 6 -1.25 -4.99 20.12
N GLN A 7 -1.88 -5.94 20.81
CA GLN A 7 -1.36 -6.45 22.10
C GLN A 7 -0.02 -7.15 21.93
N ALA A 8 0.17 -7.94 20.87
CA ALA A 8 1.44 -8.59 20.58
C ALA A 8 2.56 -7.57 20.33
N LEU A 9 2.30 -6.53 19.53
CA LEU A 9 3.24 -5.44 19.31
C LEU A 9 3.63 -4.73 20.62
N LEU A 10 2.64 -4.41 21.48
CA LEU A 10 2.94 -3.80 22.79
C LEU A 10 3.78 -4.71 23.68
N GLN A 11 3.56 -6.02 23.65
CA GLN A 11 4.34 -6.97 24.40
C GLN A 11 5.79 -7.10 23.86
N GLN A 12 5.92 -7.23 22.52
CA GLN A 12 7.23 -7.35 21.87
C GLN A 12 8.11 -6.11 22.09
N THR A 13 7.48 -4.92 22.11
CA THR A 13 8.18 -3.63 22.26
C THR A 13 8.30 -3.16 23.73
N SER A 14 8.10 -4.05 24.70
CA SER A 14 8.13 -3.70 26.14
C SER A 14 9.45 -3.08 26.61
N ALA A 15 10.56 -3.36 25.93
CA ALA A 15 11.88 -2.77 26.18
C ALA A 15 12.13 -1.47 25.39
N LEU A 16 11.18 -1.01 24.58
CA LEU A 16 11.27 0.18 23.72
C LEU A 16 10.17 1.18 24.12
N PRO A 17 10.41 2.00 25.17
CA PRO A 17 9.36 2.81 25.80
C PRO A 17 8.79 3.90 24.89
N TYR A 18 9.60 4.52 24.04
CA TYR A 18 9.12 5.51 23.08
C TYR A 18 8.20 4.87 22.03
N LEU A 19 8.61 3.73 21.46
CA LEU A 19 7.80 2.98 20.51
C LEU A 19 6.51 2.49 21.15
N GLN A 20 6.54 2.02 22.39
CA GLN A 20 5.33 1.64 23.13
C GLN A 20 4.33 2.80 23.24
N GLN A 21 4.81 3.98 23.64
CA GLN A 21 3.96 5.17 23.73
C GLN A 21 3.35 5.53 22.37
N LEU A 22 4.14 5.45 21.29
CA LEU A 22 3.68 5.69 19.93
C LEU A 22 2.57 4.69 19.52
N LEU A 23 2.78 3.40 19.77
CA LEU A 23 1.79 2.36 19.49
C LEU A 23 0.49 2.58 20.28
N GLN A 24 0.59 2.94 21.57
CA GLN A 24 -0.55 3.23 22.43
C GLN A 24 -1.32 4.48 21.96
N ALA A 25 -0.62 5.56 21.61
CA ALA A 25 -1.23 6.80 21.14
C ALA A 25 -1.99 6.61 19.82
N ASN A 26 -1.44 5.81 18.91
CA ASN A 26 -2.08 5.50 17.63
C ASN A 26 -3.25 4.51 17.74
N GLY A 27 -3.32 3.74 18.83
CA GLY A 27 -4.37 2.74 19.04
C GLY A 27 -4.30 1.56 18.05
N ILE A 28 -5.42 0.85 17.92
CA ILE A 28 -5.49 -0.36 17.11
C ILE A 28 -5.49 -0.03 15.62
N GLN A 29 -4.52 -0.55 14.89
CA GLN A 29 -4.47 -0.48 13.43
C GLN A 29 -5.19 -1.68 12.80
N GLN A 30 -5.76 -1.47 11.60
CA GLN A 30 -6.48 -2.51 10.88
C GLN A 30 -5.96 -2.64 9.45
N LEU A 31 -5.72 -3.88 9.04
CA LEU A 31 -5.54 -4.25 7.65
C LEU A 31 -6.81 -4.98 7.19
N SER A 32 -7.33 -4.55 6.04
CA SER A 32 -8.54 -5.13 5.45
C SER A 32 -8.15 -5.98 4.26
N LEU A 33 -8.64 -7.22 4.24
CA LEU A 33 -8.63 -8.04 3.02
C LEU A 33 -9.66 -7.47 2.05
N GLN A 34 -9.25 -7.26 0.80
CA GLN A 34 -10.14 -6.90 -0.28
C GLN A 34 -10.65 -8.18 -0.97
N GLY A 35 -11.87 -8.14 -1.51
CA GLY A 35 -12.34 -9.21 -2.39
C GLY A 35 -11.57 -9.22 -3.72
N GLU A 36 -11.37 -10.39 -4.28
CA GLU A 36 -10.55 -10.61 -5.49
C GLU A 36 -11.09 -9.84 -6.70
N GLU A 37 -12.40 -9.67 -6.77
CA GLU A 37 -13.10 -8.86 -7.79
C GLU A 37 -12.67 -7.39 -7.79
N ASN A 38 -12.11 -6.92 -6.69
CA ASN A 38 -11.62 -5.55 -6.53
C ASN A 38 -10.14 -5.39 -6.93
N PHE A 39 -9.44 -6.45 -7.36
CA PHE A 39 -8.00 -6.38 -7.64
C PHE A 39 -7.68 -5.39 -8.76
N PHE A 40 -8.35 -5.50 -9.91
CA PHE A 40 -8.14 -4.57 -11.01
C PHE A 40 -8.48 -3.12 -10.64
N PRO A 41 -9.65 -2.81 -10.08
CA PRO A 41 -9.98 -1.47 -9.60
C PRO A 41 -8.95 -0.91 -8.62
N TYR A 42 -8.50 -1.72 -7.67
CA TYR A 42 -7.49 -1.32 -6.68
C TYR A 42 -6.15 -0.95 -7.34
N LEU A 43 -5.62 -1.85 -8.18
CA LEU A 43 -4.31 -1.64 -8.80
C LEU A 43 -4.35 -0.51 -9.84
N ALA A 44 -5.42 -0.40 -10.63
CA ALA A 44 -5.64 0.68 -11.57
C ALA A 44 -5.69 2.05 -10.87
N ARG A 45 -6.42 2.14 -9.74
CA ARG A 45 -6.48 3.35 -8.92
C ARG A 45 -5.13 3.70 -8.29
N SER A 46 -4.39 2.70 -7.80
CA SER A 46 -3.04 2.87 -7.26
C SER A 46 -2.09 3.46 -8.32
N VAL A 47 -2.07 2.90 -9.53
CA VAL A 47 -1.28 3.41 -10.66
C VAL A 47 -1.72 4.82 -11.07
N ALA A 48 -3.03 5.08 -11.12
CA ALA A 48 -3.56 6.41 -11.43
C ALA A 48 -3.09 7.46 -10.43
N GLY A 49 -2.89 7.10 -9.16
CA GLY A 49 -2.44 7.98 -8.09
C GLY A 49 -0.93 8.19 -7.99
N GLN A 50 -0.10 7.37 -8.65
CA GLN A 50 1.37 7.48 -8.56
C GLN A 50 1.86 8.91 -8.80
N GLN A 51 2.76 9.41 -7.94
CA GLN A 51 3.39 10.74 -8.03
C GLN A 51 2.41 11.93 -8.05
N LEU A 52 1.23 11.76 -7.46
CA LEU A 52 0.22 12.81 -7.33
C LEU A 52 -0.13 13.06 -5.86
N SER A 53 -0.64 14.25 -5.56
CA SER A 53 -1.30 14.49 -4.28
C SER A 53 -2.61 13.68 -4.19
N ASN A 54 -3.04 13.35 -2.98
CA ASN A 54 -4.30 12.64 -2.74
C ASN A 54 -5.50 13.32 -3.40
N THR A 55 -5.54 14.66 -3.39
CA THR A 55 -6.61 15.43 -4.03
C THR A 55 -6.61 15.28 -5.53
N ALA A 56 -5.42 15.40 -6.18
CA ALA A 56 -5.31 15.25 -7.62
C ALA A 56 -5.64 13.81 -8.06
N ALA A 57 -5.13 12.81 -7.35
CA ALA A 57 -5.42 11.41 -7.61
C ALA A 57 -6.93 11.11 -7.53
N ARG A 58 -7.59 11.62 -6.48
CA ARG A 58 -9.05 11.48 -6.28
C ARG A 58 -9.83 12.12 -7.43
N THR A 59 -9.47 13.34 -7.83
CA THR A 59 -10.16 14.06 -8.91
C THR A 59 -10.06 13.31 -10.24
N ILE A 60 -8.86 12.82 -10.58
CA ILE A 60 -8.66 12.04 -11.81
C ILE A 60 -9.48 10.76 -11.76
N TRP A 61 -9.44 10.04 -10.64
CA TRP A 61 -10.16 8.78 -10.51
C TRP A 61 -11.69 8.96 -10.59
N GLN A 62 -12.24 9.99 -9.97
CA GLN A 62 -13.66 10.33 -10.08
C GLN A 62 -14.10 10.60 -11.53
N ARG A 63 -13.23 11.24 -12.34
CA ARG A 63 -13.51 11.43 -13.76
C ARG A 63 -13.50 10.11 -14.53
N VAL A 64 -12.57 9.20 -14.21
CA VAL A 64 -12.56 7.85 -14.78
C VAL A 64 -13.86 7.11 -14.43
N GLU A 65 -14.23 7.11 -13.15
CA GLU A 65 -15.47 6.47 -12.70
C GLU A 65 -16.73 7.07 -13.35
N SER A 66 -16.74 8.37 -13.64
CA SER A 66 -17.87 9.03 -14.32
C SER A 66 -18.06 8.62 -15.79
N LEU A 67 -17.09 7.94 -16.39
CA LEU A 67 -17.21 7.36 -17.72
C LEU A 67 -17.97 6.02 -17.69
N LEU A 68 -18.08 5.38 -16.52
CA LEU A 68 -18.76 4.10 -16.39
C LEU A 68 -20.27 4.28 -16.50
N THR A 69 -20.89 3.46 -17.34
CA THR A 69 -22.35 3.31 -17.39
C THR A 69 -22.76 2.13 -16.49
N ASN A 70 -24.03 2.07 -16.09
CA ASN A 70 -24.55 1.05 -15.16
C ASN A 70 -24.28 -0.42 -15.54
N ALA A 71 -23.90 -0.70 -16.79
CA ALA A 71 -23.60 -2.04 -17.30
C ALA A 71 -22.11 -2.25 -17.63
N GLN A 72 -21.28 -1.20 -17.55
CA GLN A 72 -19.90 -1.25 -17.98
C GLN A 72 -18.97 -1.52 -16.80
N GLN A 73 -18.14 -2.53 -16.92
CA GLN A 73 -17.08 -2.80 -15.93
C GLN A 73 -15.87 -1.90 -16.19
N LEU A 74 -15.12 -1.59 -15.14
CA LEU A 74 -13.91 -0.78 -15.24
C LEU A 74 -12.87 -1.40 -16.19
N LEU A 75 -12.78 -2.73 -16.24
CA LEU A 75 -11.94 -3.47 -17.19
C LEU A 75 -12.21 -3.08 -18.65
N ASP A 76 -13.47 -2.92 -19.04
CA ASP A 76 -13.86 -2.61 -20.41
C ASP A 76 -13.44 -1.20 -20.83
N LEU A 77 -13.24 -0.32 -19.87
CA LEU A 77 -12.81 1.05 -20.11
C LEU A 77 -11.33 1.15 -20.49
N PHE A 78 -10.47 0.30 -19.91
CA PHE A 78 -9.02 0.37 -20.11
C PHE A 78 -8.57 -0.45 -21.33
N VAL A 79 -8.99 0.00 -22.51
CA VAL A 79 -8.58 -0.53 -23.82
C VAL A 79 -7.92 0.58 -24.64
N GLU A 80 -7.07 0.20 -25.60
CA GLU A 80 -6.32 1.15 -26.43
C GLU A 80 -7.21 2.15 -27.18
N SER A 81 -8.37 1.71 -27.65
CA SER A 81 -9.35 2.57 -28.34
C SER A 81 -9.89 3.73 -27.49
N ASN A 82 -9.85 3.60 -26.16
CA ASN A 82 -10.32 4.60 -25.22
C ASN A 82 -9.21 5.54 -24.71
N ARG A 83 -7.98 5.44 -25.25
CA ARG A 83 -6.82 6.20 -24.80
C ARG A 83 -7.09 7.70 -24.69
N GLU A 84 -7.69 8.31 -25.71
CA GLU A 84 -7.94 9.75 -25.72
C GLU A 84 -8.98 10.16 -24.67
N VAL A 85 -9.99 9.35 -24.45
CA VAL A 85 -11.02 9.57 -23.43
C VAL A 85 -10.37 9.49 -22.02
N LEU A 86 -9.54 8.48 -21.77
CA LEU A 86 -8.80 8.31 -20.51
C LEU A 86 -7.81 9.45 -20.27
N ARG A 87 -7.17 9.94 -21.32
CA ARG A 87 -6.32 11.15 -21.23
C ARG A 87 -7.13 12.38 -20.84
N GLY A 88 -8.34 12.51 -21.38
CA GLY A 88 -9.29 13.57 -21.01
C GLY A 88 -9.62 13.58 -19.51
N CYS A 89 -9.58 12.45 -18.85
CA CYS A 89 -9.72 12.36 -17.39
C CYS A 89 -8.49 12.87 -16.61
N GLY A 90 -7.32 13.01 -17.27
CA GLY A 90 -6.08 13.46 -16.66
C GLY A 90 -5.04 12.36 -16.46
N LEU A 91 -5.26 11.15 -17.01
CA LEU A 91 -4.27 10.09 -16.98
C LEU A 91 -3.15 10.35 -18.00
N SER A 92 -1.88 10.12 -17.60
CA SER A 92 -0.76 10.14 -18.53
C SER A 92 -0.75 8.91 -19.43
N ASN A 93 -0.11 9.00 -20.60
CA ASN A 93 0.06 7.85 -21.50
C ASN A 93 0.73 6.66 -20.82
N ALA A 94 1.72 6.92 -19.94
CA ALA A 94 2.38 5.89 -19.17
C ALA A 94 1.40 5.15 -18.23
N LYS A 95 0.58 5.88 -17.48
CA LYS A 95 -0.43 5.29 -16.58
C LYS A 95 -1.47 4.47 -17.35
N ILE A 96 -1.95 4.99 -18.48
CA ILE A 96 -2.90 4.25 -19.34
C ILE A 96 -2.26 2.95 -19.83
N LYS A 97 -1.02 3.01 -20.35
CA LYS A 97 -0.28 1.81 -20.79
C LYS A 97 -0.13 0.79 -19.66
N THR A 98 0.24 1.24 -18.45
CA THR A 98 0.38 0.35 -17.30
C THR A 98 -0.94 -0.34 -16.96
N ILE A 99 -2.03 0.42 -16.87
CA ILE A 99 -3.34 -0.13 -16.46
C ILE A 99 -3.89 -1.07 -17.55
N CYS A 100 -3.75 -0.73 -18.83
CA CYS A 100 -4.08 -1.65 -19.93
C CYS A 100 -3.27 -2.95 -19.85
N GLY A 101 -1.97 -2.86 -19.54
CA GLY A 101 -1.13 -4.05 -19.36
C GLY A 101 -1.55 -4.92 -18.16
N VAL A 102 -1.99 -4.31 -17.05
CA VAL A 102 -2.58 -5.04 -15.92
C VAL A 102 -3.85 -5.79 -16.35
N ARG A 103 -4.76 -5.11 -17.10
CA ARG A 103 -5.96 -5.72 -17.64
C ARG A 103 -5.62 -6.94 -18.51
N GLU A 104 -4.72 -6.75 -19.47
CA GLU A 104 -4.28 -7.83 -20.38
C GLU A 104 -3.67 -9.03 -19.62
N ALA A 105 -2.87 -8.76 -18.60
CA ALA A 105 -2.28 -9.81 -17.77
C ALA A 105 -3.32 -10.63 -16.99
N LEU A 106 -4.39 -9.98 -16.53
CA LEU A 106 -5.53 -10.65 -15.88
C LEU A 106 -6.33 -11.51 -16.89
N GLU A 107 -6.66 -10.95 -18.06
CA GLU A 107 -7.40 -11.68 -19.12
C GLU A 107 -6.64 -12.90 -19.65
N GLN A 108 -5.32 -12.76 -19.80
CA GLN A 108 -4.45 -13.85 -20.23
C GLN A 108 -4.06 -14.81 -19.10
N ARG A 109 -4.55 -14.57 -17.86
CA ARG A 109 -4.21 -15.34 -16.66
C ARG A 109 -2.69 -15.40 -16.37
N VAL A 110 -1.94 -14.38 -16.80
CA VAL A 110 -0.54 -14.17 -16.39
C VAL A 110 -0.49 -13.76 -14.91
N ILE A 111 -1.53 -13.05 -14.47
CA ILE A 111 -1.79 -12.75 -13.07
C ILE A 111 -3.16 -13.31 -12.70
N VAL A 112 -3.19 -14.03 -11.60
CA VAL A 112 -4.40 -14.64 -11.01
C VAL A 112 -4.47 -14.17 -9.55
N PRO A 113 -5.37 -13.23 -9.18
CA PRO A 113 -5.42 -12.67 -7.84
C PRO A 113 -5.58 -13.71 -6.73
N GLU A 114 -6.35 -14.77 -6.98
CA GLU A 114 -6.55 -15.90 -6.07
C GLU A 114 -5.26 -16.65 -5.77
N GLU A 115 -4.38 -16.80 -6.77
CA GLU A 115 -3.08 -17.43 -6.60
C GLU A 115 -2.12 -16.51 -5.84
N LEU A 116 -2.15 -15.19 -6.14
CA LEU A 116 -1.35 -14.20 -5.41
C LEU A 116 -1.73 -14.15 -3.93
N ALA A 117 -3.01 -14.28 -3.60
CA ALA A 117 -3.50 -14.18 -2.22
C ALA A 117 -2.89 -15.22 -1.26
N ILE A 118 -2.39 -16.33 -1.79
CA ILE A 118 -1.75 -17.41 -0.99
C ILE A 118 -0.23 -17.46 -1.13
N MET A 119 0.35 -16.53 -1.91
CA MET A 119 1.80 -16.43 -2.10
C MET A 119 2.48 -15.64 -0.98
N PRO A 120 3.76 -15.92 -0.69
CA PRO A 120 4.57 -15.06 0.17
C PRO A 120 4.82 -13.71 -0.50
N GLU A 121 5.06 -12.65 0.31
CA GLU A 121 5.33 -11.29 -0.15
C GLU A 121 6.32 -11.24 -1.34
N SER A 122 7.45 -11.94 -1.21
CA SER A 122 8.51 -11.91 -2.22
C SER A 122 8.05 -12.38 -3.61
N GLU A 123 7.17 -13.37 -3.67
CA GLU A 123 6.62 -13.85 -4.93
C GLU A 123 5.54 -12.91 -5.47
N ILE A 124 4.72 -12.29 -4.61
CA ILE A 124 3.77 -11.24 -5.01
C ILE A 124 4.53 -10.07 -5.64
N VAL A 125 5.55 -9.56 -4.94
CA VAL A 125 6.37 -8.43 -5.43
C VAL A 125 7.06 -8.79 -6.75
N LYS A 126 7.67 -9.97 -6.85
CA LYS A 126 8.32 -10.46 -8.06
C LYS A 126 7.35 -10.57 -9.23
N THR A 127 6.16 -11.12 -9.01
CA THR A 127 5.13 -11.29 -10.04
C THR A 127 4.60 -9.95 -10.52
N LEU A 128 4.21 -9.06 -9.61
CA LEU A 128 3.64 -7.76 -9.97
C LEU A 128 4.67 -6.83 -10.63
N THR A 129 5.93 -6.89 -10.24
CA THR A 129 6.99 -6.06 -10.84
C THR A 129 7.40 -6.49 -12.26
N GLN A 130 6.95 -7.63 -12.74
CA GLN A 130 7.07 -7.99 -14.16
C GLN A 130 6.17 -7.14 -15.06
N LEU A 131 5.13 -6.56 -14.50
CA LEU A 131 4.25 -5.66 -15.25
C LEU A 131 4.90 -4.29 -15.44
N TRP A 132 4.91 -3.83 -16.68
CA TRP A 132 5.45 -2.51 -17.00
C TRP A 132 4.75 -1.41 -16.20
N GLY A 133 5.52 -0.57 -15.52
CA GLY A 133 5.02 0.54 -14.72
C GLY A 133 4.60 0.17 -13.28
N ILE A 134 4.68 -1.09 -12.89
CA ILE A 134 4.53 -1.53 -11.50
C ILE A 134 5.92 -1.70 -10.88
N GLY A 135 6.27 -0.80 -9.97
CA GLY A 135 7.53 -0.90 -9.21
C GLY A 135 7.38 -1.66 -7.90
N PRO A 136 8.51 -1.96 -7.21
CA PRO A 136 8.49 -2.65 -5.91
C PRO A 136 7.56 -1.98 -4.89
N TRP A 137 7.61 -0.66 -4.77
CA TRP A 137 6.75 0.08 -3.83
C TRP A 137 5.25 -0.17 -4.09
N THR A 138 4.80 -0.12 -5.35
CA THR A 138 3.38 -0.38 -5.69
C THR A 138 3.00 -1.84 -5.40
N ALA A 139 3.90 -2.77 -5.65
CA ALA A 139 3.67 -4.19 -5.35
C ALA A 139 3.62 -4.45 -3.84
N GLU A 140 4.51 -3.85 -3.04
CA GLU A 140 4.51 -3.91 -1.57
C GLU A 140 3.24 -3.28 -0.98
N MET A 141 2.80 -2.11 -1.49
CA MET A 141 1.53 -1.50 -1.08
C MET A 141 0.34 -2.41 -1.43
N THR A 142 0.40 -3.13 -2.54
CA THR A 142 -0.63 -4.12 -2.90
C THR A 142 -0.63 -5.30 -1.92
N ALA A 143 0.54 -5.78 -1.53
CA ALA A 143 0.67 -6.84 -0.53
C ALA A 143 0.08 -6.42 0.84
N ILE A 144 0.33 -5.18 1.27
CA ILE A 144 -0.19 -4.64 2.54
C ILE A 144 -1.69 -4.37 2.47
N PHE A 145 -2.13 -3.54 1.51
CA PHE A 145 -3.48 -2.94 1.53
C PHE A 145 -4.52 -3.71 0.74
N PHE A 146 -4.11 -4.59 -0.17
CA PHE A 146 -5.04 -5.46 -0.89
C PHE A 146 -5.08 -6.87 -0.30
N PHE A 147 -3.93 -7.51 -0.18
CA PHE A 147 -3.84 -8.86 0.35
C PHE A 147 -3.79 -8.93 1.89
N GLY A 148 -3.63 -7.80 2.57
CA GLY A 148 -3.63 -7.74 4.04
C GLY A 148 -2.46 -8.50 4.68
N LEU A 149 -1.33 -8.63 3.99
CA LEU A 149 -0.18 -9.36 4.53
C LEU A 149 0.36 -8.65 5.78
N PRO A 150 0.53 -9.37 6.90
CA PRO A 150 0.84 -8.75 8.18
C PRO A 150 2.29 -8.28 8.32
N ASP A 151 3.21 -8.81 7.52
CA ASP A 151 4.65 -8.68 7.75
C ASP A 151 5.45 -8.18 6.54
N VAL A 152 4.98 -7.11 5.92
CA VAL A 152 5.65 -6.41 4.81
C VAL A 152 6.31 -5.14 5.32
N TRP A 153 7.54 -4.86 4.88
CA TRP A 153 8.23 -3.60 5.12
C TRP A 153 8.78 -3.02 3.82
N SER A 154 8.23 -1.90 3.40
CA SER A 154 8.64 -1.22 2.16
C SER A 154 9.91 -0.40 2.40
N LYS A 155 11.06 -0.97 2.03
CA LYS A 155 12.37 -0.29 2.17
C LYS A 155 12.50 0.95 1.27
N GLY A 156 11.75 1.02 0.20
CA GLY A 156 11.73 2.15 -0.73
C GLY A 156 10.78 3.29 -0.33
N ASP A 157 10.00 3.12 0.74
CA ASP A 157 9.09 4.15 1.24
C ASP A 157 9.82 5.18 2.09
N VAL A 158 9.91 6.41 1.57
CA VAL A 158 10.65 7.51 2.22
C VAL A 158 10.05 7.89 3.58
N ALA A 159 8.72 7.82 3.71
CA ALA A 159 8.05 8.13 4.97
C ALA A 159 8.36 7.07 6.03
N LEU A 160 8.32 5.79 5.67
CA LEU A 160 8.70 4.71 6.57
C LEU A 160 10.16 4.79 6.99
N ALA A 161 11.09 5.06 6.05
CA ALA A 161 12.50 5.20 6.37
C ALA A 161 12.72 6.36 7.36
N ARG A 162 12.07 7.52 7.12
CA ARG A 162 12.14 8.68 8.01
C ARG A 162 11.58 8.36 9.41
N GLY A 163 10.40 7.76 9.49
CA GLY A 163 9.77 7.44 10.77
C GLY A 163 10.55 6.40 11.57
N LEU A 164 11.08 5.37 10.88
CA LEU A 164 11.93 4.36 11.52
C LEU A 164 13.23 4.96 12.10
N ALA A 165 13.90 5.84 11.35
CA ALA A 165 15.09 6.53 11.80
C ALA A 165 14.83 7.38 13.07
N LEU A 166 13.69 8.11 13.10
CA LEU A 166 13.28 8.89 14.28
C LEU A 166 13.05 8.00 15.51
N ILE A 167 12.40 6.85 15.34
CA ILE A 167 12.18 5.89 16.44
C ILE A 167 13.52 5.32 16.91
N ALA A 168 14.38 4.89 15.99
CA ALA A 168 15.69 4.33 16.30
C ALA A 168 16.57 5.31 17.10
N GLU A 169 16.57 6.60 16.70
CA GLU A 169 17.27 7.66 17.41
C GLU A 169 16.74 7.85 18.84
N LYS A 170 15.42 7.87 19.02
CA LYS A 170 14.77 8.05 20.34
C LYS A 170 14.98 6.87 21.27
N GLU A 171 15.01 5.65 20.75
CA GLU A 171 15.26 4.42 21.52
C GLU A 171 16.75 4.16 21.75
N GLY A 172 17.63 4.77 20.97
CA GLY A 172 19.08 4.50 21.04
C GLY A 172 19.47 3.11 20.54
N VAL A 173 18.69 2.53 19.62
CA VAL A 173 18.90 1.21 19.02
C VAL A 173 18.99 1.30 17.50
N SER A 174 19.39 0.23 16.84
CA SER A 174 19.43 0.19 15.37
C SER A 174 18.02 0.01 14.77
N GLU A 175 17.82 0.54 13.55
CA GLU A 175 16.61 0.30 12.76
C GLU A 175 16.32 -1.18 12.56
N GLN A 176 17.38 -1.99 12.35
CA GLN A 176 17.26 -3.43 12.17
C GLN A 176 16.74 -4.12 13.44
N GLU A 177 17.13 -3.66 14.61
CA GLU A 177 16.65 -4.17 15.90
C GLU A 177 15.15 -3.90 16.07
N ILE A 178 14.68 -2.68 15.73
CA ILE A 178 13.27 -2.34 15.75
C ILE A 178 12.49 -3.25 14.79
N LEU A 179 12.93 -3.38 13.53
CA LEU A 179 12.26 -4.22 12.54
C LEU A 179 12.22 -5.69 12.93
N SER A 180 13.25 -6.18 13.58
CA SER A 180 13.30 -7.55 14.12
C SER A 180 12.31 -7.72 15.28
N THR A 181 12.21 -6.72 16.16
CA THR A 181 11.31 -6.73 17.32
C THR A 181 9.85 -6.77 16.91
N VAL A 182 9.46 -6.02 15.88
CA VAL A 182 8.06 -5.93 15.42
C VAL A 182 7.65 -7.06 14.46
N THR A 183 8.57 -7.95 14.08
CA THR A 183 8.25 -9.14 13.26
C THR A 183 7.40 -10.11 14.09
N PRO A 184 6.32 -10.72 13.52
CA PRO A 184 5.89 -10.72 12.11
C PRO A 184 4.77 -9.70 11.82
N TYR A 185 4.84 -8.49 12.35
CA TYR A 185 3.77 -7.48 12.23
C TYR A 185 4.25 -6.16 11.60
N ARG A 186 5.25 -6.23 10.70
CA ARG A 186 5.86 -5.03 10.09
C ARG A 186 4.87 -4.19 9.29
N SER A 187 3.83 -4.77 8.67
CA SER A 187 2.78 -3.99 8.00
C SER A 187 1.95 -3.16 8.99
N TYR A 188 1.60 -3.73 10.14
CA TYR A 188 0.91 -2.98 11.19
C TYR A 188 1.79 -1.90 11.78
N PHE A 189 3.08 -2.18 11.98
CA PHE A 189 4.05 -1.18 12.39
C PHE A 189 4.16 -0.04 11.36
N ALA A 190 4.17 -0.36 10.07
CA ALA A 190 4.15 0.64 9.01
C ALA A 190 2.92 1.58 9.10
N LEU A 191 1.73 1.03 9.39
CA LEU A 191 0.53 1.85 9.62
C LEU A 191 0.71 2.82 10.78
N HIS A 192 1.32 2.38 11.89
CA HIS A 192 1.64 3.26 13.03
C HIS A 192 2.62 4.36 12.64
N VAL A 193 3.66 4.04 11.86
CA VAL A 193 4.65 5.02 11.40
C VAL A 193 4.01 6.07 10.51
N TRP A 194 3.23 5.67 9.49
CA TRP A 194 2.52 6.61 8.62
C TRP A 194 1.55 7.50 9.41
N GLN A 195 0.72 6.91 10.28
CA GLN A 195 -0.20 7.69 11.11
C GLN A 195 0.52 8.70 11.99
N SER A 196 1.65 8.32 12.60
CA SER A 196 2.42 9.21 13.47
C SER A 196 3.03 10.39 12.70
N LEU A 197 3.40 10.19 11.44
CA LEU A 197 3.86 11.27 10.56
C LEU A 197 2.71 12.18 10.14
N ASP A 198 1.55 11.62 9.81
CA ASP A 198 0.37 12.38 9.37
C ASP A 198 -0.25 13.22 10.50
N THR A 199 -0.12 12.78 11.76
CA THR A 199 -0.66 13.47 12.95
C THR A 199 0.37 14.29 13.71
N ASP A 200 1.58 14.45 13.19
CA ASP A 200 2.71 15.10 13.86
C ASP A 200 3.02 14.55 15.28
N LEU A 201 2.70 13.27 15.52
CA LEU A 201 2.88 12.62 16.80
C LEU A 201 4.35 12.62 17.24
N PHE A 202 5.27 12.44 16.30
CA PHE A 202 6.72 12.49 16.58
C PHE A 202 7.15 13.82 17.18
N THR A 203 6.56 14.93 16.75
CA THR A 203 6.86 16.27 17.29
C THR A 203 6.20 16.46 18.65
N SER A 204 4.96 16.00 18.84
CA SER A 204 4.22 16.16 20.09
C SER A 204 4.79 15.33 21.25
N MET A 205 5.39 14.17 20.97
CA MET A 205 6.04 13.29 21.95
C MET A 205 7.48 13.73 22.26
N ALA A 206 8.04 14.71 21.57
CA ALA A 206 9.39 15.20 21.79
C ALA A 206 9.45 16.30 22.88
N ASN A 207 8.30 16.83 23.30
CA ASN A 207 8.12 17.84 24.37
C ASN A 207 7.63 17.18 25.66
#